data_e17393b5342caf08b67a31917542c89a
#
_entry.id   e17393b5342caf08b67a31917542c89a
#
_cell.length_a   1.000
_cell.length_b   1.000
_cell.length_c   1.000
_cell.angle_alpha   90.00
_cell.angle_beta   90.00
_cell.angle_gamma   90.00
#
_symmetry.space_group_name_H-M   'P 1'
#
loop_
_entity.id
_entity.type
_entity.pdbx_description
1 polymer ?
#
loop_
_entity_poly.entity_id
_entity_poly.type
_entity_poly.pdbx_seq_one_letter_code
_entity_poly.pdbx_strand_id
1 'polypeptide(L)'
;MRYLRMLSNSVIAAGVASGYLTVLVLQLNPSISIDPATLLPLALVFGVAYGANLTVAFYALIVMRQILAVEVLSPGWLSVRLLSWLCTIAAGAASALMWLNFRGFGDVLDPITRDRMFVGAALVTASAVIFLGLGLAHLGRRGGRISAAILSTTMVLSVAAPIVARGPARQPPLPMPPTATVIDGGTSASDSHIRMLMFDGASLEVILSSVAAGRLPNIARIIDKGSVLHLATLRPTQAEPVWSSIATGRYPMSNGVRSAVVYRVLDGTPIQLLPDYCFTQALVTFGFLSEQQQTAADLLARPIWNILSDRGASVGVIGW
;
A
#
# COMPACT_ATOMS: atom_id res chain seq x y z
N MET A 1 38.56 8.62 11.07
CA MET A 1 37.52 9.50 11.60
C MET A 1 36.55 10.05 10.56
N ARG A 2 37.02 10.50 9.37
CA ARG A 2 36.16 11.06 8.31
C ARG A 2 35.09 10.08 7.81
N TYR A 3 35.46 8.88 7.48
CA TYR A 3 34.55 7.84 6.99
C TYR A 3 33.47 7.43 8.02
N LEU A 4 33.84 7.38 9.29
CA LEU A 4 32.86 7.10 10.36
C LEU A 4 31.81 8.21 10.51
N ARG A 5 32.20 9.48 10.30
CA ARG A 5 31.23 10.60 10.29
C ARG A 5 30.32 10.59 9.07
N MET A 6 30.84 10.15 7.89
CA MET A 6 30.00 9.90 6.72
C MET A 6 28.99 8.79 7.01
N LEU A 7 29.46 7.67 7.59
CA LEU A 7 28.60 6.56 7.98
C LEU A 7 27.53 6.97 9.00
N SER A 8 27.88 7.74 10.04
CA SER A 8 26.92 8.26 11.01
C SER A 8 25.79 9.05 10.35
N ASN A 9 26.12 9.96 9.40
CA ASN A 9 25.10 10.73 8.68
C ASN A 9 24.25 9.84 7.76
N SER A 10 24.86 8.80 7.15
CA SER A 10 24.11 7.84 6.33
C SER A 10 23.13 7.02 7.16
N VAL A 11 23.52 6.56 8.35
CA VAL A 11 22.65 5.83 9.28
C VAL A 11 21.48 6.69 9.74
N ILE A 12 21.71 7.95 10.09
CA ILE A 12 20.64 8.87 10.48
C ILE A 12 19.65 9.09 9.34
N ALA A 13 20.15 9.37 8.14
CA ALA A 13 19.29 9.55 6.96
C ALA A 13 18.52 8.29 6.62
N ALA A 14 19.15 7.10 6.73
CA ALA A 14 18.52 5.81 6.53
C ALA A 14 17.41 5.53 7.57
N GLY A 15 17.62 5.94 8.82
CA GLY A 15 16.59 5.86 9.87
C GLY A 15 15.34 6.69 9.53
N VAL A 16 15.53 7.92 9.03
CA VAL A 16 14.42 8.78 8.57
C VAL A 16 13.72 8.14 7.36
N ALA A 17 14.47 7.64 6.39
CA ALA A 17 13.91 6.99 5.20
C ALA A 17 13.12 5.71 5.54
N SER A 18 13.63 4.88 6.48
CA SER A 18 12.91 3.71 6.99
C SER A 18 11.64 4.12 7.76
N GLY A 19 11.67 5.24 8.48
CA GLY A 19 10.50 5.84 9.09
C GLY A 19 9.43 6.19 8.06
N TYR A 20 9.79 6.75 6.91
CA TYR A 20 8.85 7.01 5.81
C TYR A 20 8.27 5.73 5.23
N LEU A 21 9.05 4.65 5.09
CA LEU A 21 8.51 3.35 4.65
C LEU A 21 7.48 2.82 5.65
N THR A 22 7.75 2.95 6.94
CA THR A 22 6.76 2.61 7.99
C THR A 22 5.48 3.44 7.83
N VAL A 23 5.59 4.75 7.59
CA VAL A 23 4.42 5.63 7.35
C VAL A 23 3.63 5.18 6.12
N LEU A 24 4.30 4.87 5.02
CA LEU A 24 3.68 4.38 3.77
C LEU A 24 2.83 3.13 4.03
N VAL A 25 3.38 2.15 4.74
CA VAL A 25 2.67 0.91 5.06
C VAL A 25 1.50 1.16 6.02
N LEU A 26 1.69 1.99 7.04
CA LEU A 26 0.63 2.34 7.96
C LEU A 26 -0.55 3.03 7.27
N GLN A 27 -0.29 3.90 6.31
CA GLN A 27 -1.35 4.60 5.57
C GLN A 27 -2.18 3.66 4.68
N LEU A 28 -1.54 2.67 4.06
CA LEU A 28 -2.24 1.66 3.27
C LEU A 28 -3.02 0.66 4.14
N ASN A 29 -2.62 0.49 5.40
CA ASN A 29 -3.21 -0.48 6.31
C ASN A 29 -3.89 0.22 7.52
N PRO A 30 -5.08 0.80 7.34
CA PRO A 30 -5.76 1.56 8.38
C PRO A 30 -6.16 0.73 9.60
N SER A 31 -6.21 -0.59 9.49
CA SER A 31 -6.52 -1.51 10.60
C SER A 31 -5.37 -1.66 11.61
N ILE A 32 -4.13 -1.32 11.23
CA ILE A 32 -2.97 -1.42 12.13
C ILE A 32 -3.08 -0.34 13.21
N SER A 33 -2.96 -0.74 14.47
CA SER A 33 -2.92 0.21 15.60
C SER A 33 -1.61 1.00 15.61
N ILE A 34 -1.67 2.26 16.08
CA ILE A 34 -0.49 3.11 16.29
C ILE A 34 0.02 3.06 17.73
N ASP A 35 -0.44 2.08 18.52
CA ASP A 35 0.11 1.88 19.86
C ASP A 35 1.58 1.41 19.81
N PRO A 36 2.37 1.65 20.88
CA PRO A 36 3.78 1.27 20.88
C PRO A 36 4.02 -0.23 20.70
N ALA A 37 3.11 -1.09 21.15
CA ALA A 37 3.24 -2.54 21.05
C ALA A 37 3.17 -3.02 19.60
N THR A 38 2.38 -2.35 18.77
CA THR A 38 2.25 -2.66 17.33
C THR A 38 3.26 -1.89 16.47
N LEU A 39 3.46 -0.60 16.78
CA LEU A 39 4.29 0.27 15.95
C LEU A 39 5.79 -0.05 16.08
N LEU A 40 6.26 -0.39 17.30
CA LEU A 40 7.68 -0.64 17.53
C LEU A 40 8.22 -1.87 16.77
N PRO A 41 7.58 -3.05 16.81
CA PRO A 41 8.01 -4.20 15.99
C PRO A 41 8.01 -3.88 14.49
N LEU A 42 6.99 -3.19 13.99
CA LEU A 42 6.90 -2.77 12.58
C LEU A 42 8.07 -1.85 12.20
N ALA A 43 8.32 -0.81 13.00
CA ALA A 43 9.40 0.14 12.77
C ALA A 43 10.78 -0.52 12.88
N LEU A 44 10.96 -1.48 13.80
CA LEU A 44 12.19 -2.24 13.94
C LEU A 44 12.45 -3.14 12.73
N VAL A 45 11.44 -3.87 12.26
CA VAL A 45 11.57 -4.73 11.06
C VAL A 45 11.96 -3.88 9.86
N PHE A 46 11.26 -2.78 9.59
CA PHE A 46 11.60 -1.91 8.47
C PHE A 46 12.94 -1.18 8.69
N GLY A 47 13.25 -0.78 9.92
CA GLY A 47 14.53 -0.17 10.28
C GLY A 47 15.71 -1.10 10.04
N VAL A 48 15.60 -2.38 10.39
CA VAL A 48 16.67 -3.37 10.17
C VAL A 48 16.72 -3.79 8.70
N ALA A 49 15.58 -4.20 8.12
CA ALA A 49 15.55 -4.73 6.76
C ALA A 49 15.96 -3.69 5.70
N TYR A 50 15.48 -2.48 5.81
CA TYR A 50 15.79 -1.43 4.84
C TYR A 50 16.90 -0.49 5.32
N GLY A 51 17.04 -0.25 6.63
CA GLY A 51 18.00 0.70 7.16
C GLY A 51 19.44 0.37 6.79
N ALA A 52 19.82 -0.90 6.80
CA ALA A 52 21.16 -1.32 6.36
C ALA A 52 21.40 -1.00 4.88
N ASN A 53 20.46 -1.39 4.01
CA ASN A 53 20.55 -1.15 2.57
C ASN A 53 20.54 0.35 2.23
N LEU A 54 19.66 1.13 2.87
CA LEU A 54 19.60 2.57 2.71
C LEU A 54 20.84 3.26 3.25
N THR A 55 21.44 2.75 4.34
CA THR A 55 22.72 3.27 4.85
C THR A 55 23.82 3.10 3.81
N VAL A 56 23.91 1.92 3.18
CA VAL A 56 24.88 1.69 2.10
C VAL A 56 24.61 2.62 0.91
N ALA A 57 23.36 2.76 0.50
CA ALA A 57 22.98 3.64 -0.62
C ALA A 57 23.32 5.11 -0.32
N PHE A 58 22.98 5.64 0.84
CA PHE A 58 23.31 7.01 1.22
C PHE A 58 24.82 7.21 1.39
N TYR A 59 25.52 6.22 1.94
CA TYR A 59 26.98 6.26 2.01
C TYR A 59 27.62 6.32 0.61
N ALA A 60 27.16 5.48 -0.30
CA ALA A 60 27.60 5.48 -1.69
C ALA A 60 27.32 6.83 -2.38
N LEU A 61 26.16 7.45 -2.15
CA LEU A 61 25.84 8.78 -2.66
C LEU A 61 26.82 9.85 -2.14
N ILE A 62 27.18 9.81 -0.86
CA ILE A 62 28.15 10.74 -0.28
C ILE A 62 29.52 10.56 -0.93
N VAL A 63 29.97 9.31 -1.08
CA VAL A 63 31.26 8.98 -1.71
C VAL A 63 31.26 9.38 -3.17
N MET A 64 30.21 9.07 -3.92
CA MET A 64 30.08 9.43 -5.33
C MET A 64 30.12 10.96 -5.51
N ARG A 65 29.40 11.71 -4.69
CA ARG A 65 29.46 13.17 -4.68
C ARG A 65 30.88 13.69 -4.45
N GLN A 66 31.62 13.08 -3.52
CA GLN A 66 33.00 13.47 -3.23
C GLN A 66 33.92 13.23 -4.43
N ILE A 67 33.73 12.12 -5.15
CA ILE A 67 34.53 11.81 -6.36
C ILE A 67 34.20 12.81 -7.47
N LEU A 68 32.90 13.04 -7.72
CA LEU A 68 32.47 13.93 -8.83
C LEU A 68 32.81 15.41 -8.60
N ALA A 69 32.73 15.86 -7.35
CA ALA A 69 33.03 17.26 -7.01
C ALA A 69 34.52 17.52 -6.78
N VAL A 70 35.37 16.49 -6.81
CA VAL A 70 36.83 16.58 -6.51
C VAL A 70 37.09 17.28 -5.16
N GLU A 71 36.12 17.30 -4.27
CA GLU A 71 36.18 17.95 -2.95
C GLU A 71 36.34 16.92 -1.85
N VAL A 72 37.26 17.15 -0.93
CA VAL A 72 37.41 16.34 0.27
C VAL A 72 36.36 16.75 1.27
N LEU A 73 35.28 15.98 1.34
CA LEU A 73 34.20 16.19 2.31
C LEU A 73 34.63 15.68 3.72
N SER A 74 34.65 16.57 4.69
CA SER A 74 34.90 16.21 6.11
C SER A 74 33.71 16.66 6.97
N PRO A 75 32.58 15.89 6.96
CA PRO A 75 31.39 16.26 7.70
C PRO A 75 31.62 16.14 9.24
N GLY A 76 30.79 16.86 10.01
CA GLY A 76 30.65 16.58 11.44
C GLY A 76 29.93 15.24 11.69
N TRP A 77 29.84 14.81 12.94
CA TRP A 77 29.07 13.63 13.34
C TRP A 77 27.57 13.75 12.99
N LEU A 78 27.05 14.97 13.09
CA LEU A 78 25.72 15.38 12.65
C LEU A 78 25.89 16.59 11.76
N SER A 79 26.04 16.38 10.47
CA SER A 79 26.22 17.44 9.48
C SER A 79 24.88 17.95 8.98
N VAL A 80 24.46 19.13 9.47
CA VAL A 80 23.18 19.74 9.11
C VAL A 80 23.02 19.85 7.59
N ARG A 81 24.04 20.35 6.89
CA ARG A 81 24.01 20.51 5.43
C ARG A 81 23.86 19.18 4.71
N LEU A 82 24.63 18.17 5.09
CA LEU A 82 24.62 16.86 4.44
C LEU A 82 23.29 16.16 4.70
N LEU A 83 22.85 16.12 5.97
CA LEU A 83 21.59 15.48 6.35
C LEU A 83 20.38 16.18 5.73
N SER A 84 20.36 17.52 5.63
CA SER A 84 19.28 18.22 4.94
C SER A 84 19.12 17.74 3.49
N TRP A 85 20.21 17.57 2.75
CA TRP A 85 20.17 17.06 1.38
C TRP A 85 19.75 15.58 1.32
N LEU A 86 20.28 14.72 2.19
CA LEU A 86 19.89 13.31 2.22
C LEU A 86 18.42 13.15 2.61
N CYS A 87 17.93 13.91 3.61
CA CYS A 87 16.53 13.92 4.00
C CYS A 87 15.63 14.50 2.92
N THR A 88 16.10 15.48 2.12
CA THR A 88 15.36 15.97 0.95
C THR A 88 15.13 14.84 -0.07
N ILE A 89 16.17 14.05 -0.36
CA ILE A 89 16.06 12.91 -1.27
C ILE A 89 15.10 11.86 -0.70
N ALA A 90 15.27 11.51 0.58
CA ALA A 90 14.40 10.52 1.24
C ALA A 90 12.93 10.96 1.28
N ALA A 91 12.67 12.19 1.72
CA ALA A 91 11.31 12.74 1.79
C ALA A 91 10.69 12.95 0.40
N GLY A 92 11.49 13.35 -0.59
CA GLY A 92 11.06 13.48 -1.98
C GLY A 92 10.64 12.15 -2.59
N ALA A 93 11.47 11.11 -2.40
CA ALA A 93 11.13 9.75 -2.83
C ALA A 93 9.87 9.22 -2.10
N ALA A 94 9.80 9.40 -0.79
CA ALA A 94 8.63 9.00 0.00
C ALA A 94 7.37 9.74 -0.45
N SER A 95 7.46 11.05 -0.72
CA SER A 95 6.35 11.84 -1.26
C SER A 95 5.87 11.30 -2.60
N ALA A 96 6.78 11.01 -3.53
CA ALA A 96 6.43 10.42 -4.83
C ALA A 96 5.70 9.08 -4.66
N LEU A 97 6.22 8.19 -3.81
CA LEU A 97 5.59 6.89 -3.51
C LEU A 97 4.21 7.06 -2.86
N MET A 98 4.03 8.03 -1.95
CA MET A 98 2.72 8.31 -1.34
C MET A 98 1.69 8.78 -2.36
N TRP A 99 2.06 9.64 -3.29
CA TRP A 99 1.18 10.08 -4.37
C TRP A 99 0.86 8.96 -5.35
N LEU A 100 1.81 8.06 -5.64
CA LEU A 100 1.57 6.85 -6.42
C LEU A 100 0.59 5.92 -5.71
N ASN A 101 0.77 5.70 -4.41
CA ASN A 101 -0.15 4.89 -3.61
C ASN A 101 -1.55 5.51 -3.55
N PHE A 102 -1.65 6.82 -3.35
CA PHE A 102 -2.94 7.53 -3.35
C PHE A 102 -3.73 7.33 -4.66
N ARG A 103 -3.02 7.28 -5.79
CA ARG A 103 -3.62 7.02 -7.10
C ARG A 103 -3.88 5.55 -7.35
N GLY A 104 -2.98 4.67 -6.90
CA GLY A 104 -2.99 3.25 -7.22
C GLY A 104 -3.92 2.40 -6.35
N PHE A 105 -4.17 2.82 -5.10
CA PHE A 105 -4.95 2.03 -4.12
C PHE A 105 -6.30 2.66 -3.77
N GLY A 106 -6.79 3.61 -4.58
CA GLY A 106 -7.99 4.36 -4.27
C GLY A 106 -9.27 3.53 -4.13
N ASP A 107 -9.37 2.41 -4.86
CA ASP A 107 -10.59 1.61 -4.93
C ASP A 107 -10.66 0.50 -3.86
N VAL A 108 -9.52 0.19 -3.23
CA VAL A 108 -9.44 -0.81 -2.14
C VAL A 108 -9.42 -0.17 -0.75
N LEU A 109 -9.40 1.17 -0.68
CA LEU A 109 -9.41 1.94 0.57
C LEU A 109 -10.75 2.67 0.75
N ASP A 110 -11.19 2.80 2.00
CA ASP A 110 -12.37 3.58 2.33
C ASP A 110 -12.11 5.10 2.13
N PRO A 111 -13.15 5.91 1.85
CA PRO A 111 -12.99 7.34 1.58
C PRO A 111 -12.25 8.11 2.67
N ILE A 112 -12.52 7.81 3.95
CA ILE A 112 -11.86 8.49 5.08
C ILE A 112 -10.37 8.14 5.13
N THR A 113 -10.00 6.89 4.87
CA THR A 113 -8.59 6.48 4.78
C THR A 113 -7.90 7.18 3.61
N ARG A 114 -8.59 7.30 2.48
CA ARG A 114 -8.08 8.02 1.32
C ARG A 114 -7.84 9.50 1.60
N ASP A 115 -8.76 10.18 2.30
CA ASP A 115 -8.58 11.59 2.70
C ASP A 115 -7.39 11.76 3.66
N ARG A 116 -7.24 10.86 4.63
CA ARG A 116 -6.10 10.86 5.55
C ARG A 116 -4.78 10.61 4.83
N MET A 117 -4.78 9.72 3.83
CA MET A 117 -3.63 9.44 2.99
C MET A 117 -3.23 10.66 2.15
N PHE A 118 -4.20 11.44 1.65
CA PHE A 118 -3.94 12.72 1.00
C PHE A 118 -3.22 13.69 1.95
N VAL A 119 -3.73 13.86 3.18
CA VAL A 119 -3.10 14.73 4.19
C VAL A 119 -1.68 14.23 4.51
N GLY A 120 -1.49 12.92 4.69
CA GLY A 120 -0.17 12.35 4.93
C GLY A 120 0.81 12.61 3.77
N ALA A 121 0.37 12.44 2.53
CA ALA A 121 1.17 12.73 1.34
C ALA A 121 1.56 14.22 1.27
N ALA A 122 0.62 15.12 1.57
CA ALA A 122 0.87 16.56 1.62
C ALA A 122 1.90 16.92 2.72
N LEU A 123 1.81 16.31 3.90
CA LEU A 123 2.75 16.54 5.01
C LEU A 123 4.18 16.07 4.65
N VAL A 124 4.32 14.91 4.01
CA VAL A 124 5.64 14.43 3.58
C VAL A 124 6.19 15.29 2.44
N THR A 125 5.34 15.76 1.53
CA THR A 125 5.74 16.72 0.49
C THR A 125 6.23 18.03 1.09
N ALA A 126 5.50 18.57 2.07
CA ALA A 126 5.91 19.76 2.81
C ALA A 126 7.26 19.55 3.54
N SER A 127 7.45 18.36 4.12
CA SER A 127 8.72 18.00 4.77
C SER A 127 9.89 18.00 3.78
N ALA A 128 9.69 17.47 2.57
CA ALA A 128 10.70 17.51 1.51
C ALA A 128 11.10 18.95 1.13
N VAL A 129 10.10 19.84 1.00
CA VAL A 129 10.33 21.27 0.73
C VAL A 129 11.06 21.95 1.88
N ILE A 130 10.71 21.64 3.13
CA ILE A 130 11.39 22.19 4.32
C ILE A 130 12.85 21.73 4.36
N PHE A 131 13.14 20.44 4.15
CA PHE A 131 14.52 19.94 4.10
C PHE A 131 15.32 20.58 2.98
N LEU A 132 14.73 20.77 1.80
CA LEU A 132 15.34 21.49 0.69
C LEU A 132 15.68 22.93 1.09
N GLY A 133 14.73 23.63 1.72
CA GLY A 133 14.93 24.99 2.22
C GLY A 133 16.05 25.07 3.25
N LEU A 134 16.12 24.13 4.19
CA LEU A 134 17.21 24.03 5.18
C LEU A 134 18.58 23.79 4.50
N GLY A 135 18.60 22.96 3.46
CA GLY A 135 19.81 22.71 2.64
C GLY A 135 20.30 23.96 1.91
N LEU A 136 19.37 24.69 1.28
CA LEU A 136 19.64 25.91 0.51
C LEU A 136 20.01 27.11 1.40
N ALA A 137 19.35 27.26 2.55
CA ALA A 137 19.61 28.36 3.48
C ALA A 137 20.98 28.34 4.17
N HIS A 138 21.81 27.32 3.88
CA HIS A 138 23.16 27.15 4.44
C HIS A 138 23.21 27.29 5.98
N LEU A 139 22.15 26.80 6.64
CA LEU A 139 22.03 26.90 8.11
C LEU A 139 23.25 26.32 8.86
N GLY A 140 23.96 25.37 8.25
CA GLY A 140 25.18 24.80 8.81
C GLY A 140 26.37 25.75 8.93
N ARG A 141 26.31 26.94 8.32
CA ARG A 141 27.39 27.96 8.41
C ARG A 141 27.26 28.84 9.66
N ARG A 142 26.08 28.95 10.29
CA ARG A 142 25.77 29.91 11.35
C ARG A 142 25.79 29.36 12.79
N GLY A 143 26.24 28.15 13.03
CA GLY A 143 26.44 27.69 14.39
C GLY A 143 25.64 26.47 14.83
N GLY A 144 26.36 25.59 15.35
CA GLY A 144 26.20 24.20 15.68
C GLY A 144 24.90 23.74 16.33
N ARG A 145 24.53 24.22 17.48
CA ARG A 145 23.50 23.61 18.33
C ARG A 145 22.07 23.91 17.86
N ILE A 146 21.78 25.15 17.52
CA ILE A 146 20.43 25.57 17.09
C ILE A 146 20.07 24.95 15.76
N SER A 147 20.97 24.98 14.78
CA SER A 147 20.74 24.36 13.46
C SER A 147 20.57 22.84 13.55
N ALA A 148 21.32 22.19 14.44
CA ALA A 148 21.17 20.76 14.70
C ALA A 148 19.82 20.46 15.38
N ALA A 149 19.39 21.27 16.33
CA ALA A 149 18.08 21.12 16.98
C ALA A 149 16.92 21.30 15.98
N ILE A 150 16.96 22.34 15.14
CA ILE A 150 15.96 22.56 14.09
C ILE A 150 15.88 21.35 13.16
N LEU A 151 17.02 20.87 12.65
CA LEU A 151 17.04 19.71 11.76
C LEU A 151 16.50 18.47 12.45
N SER A 152 16.94 18.16 13.68
CA SER A 152 16.49 16.98 14.43
C SER A 152 14.98 17.03 14.69
N THR A 153 14.46 18.20 15.09
CA THR A 153 13.01 18.39 15.27
C THR A 153 12.26 18.19 13.95
N THR A 154 12.77 18.75 12.85
CA THR A 154 12.16 18.57 11.53
C THR A 154 12.18 17.10 11.13
N MET A 155 13.27 16.35 11.35
CA MET A 155 13.34 14.92 11.05
C MET A 155 12.29 14.12 11.84
N VAL A 156 12.15 14.37 13.13
CA VAL A 156 11.14 13.70 13.95
C VAL A 156 9.73 14.06 13.51
N LEU A 157 9.44 15.34 13.31
CA LEU A 157 8.12 15.81 12.91
C LEU A 157 7.74 15.32 11.51
N SER A 158 8.68 15.21 10.60
CA SER A 158 8.43 14.75 9.22
C SER A 158 7.93 13.30 9.15
N VAL A 159 8.26 12.47 10.13
CA VAL A 159 7.78 11.09 10.27
C VAL A 159 6.56 11.03 11.20
N ALA A 160 6.60 11.73 12.31
CA ALA A 160 5.53 11.69 13.31
C ALA A 160 4.22 12.35 12.84
N ALA A 161 4.30 13.49 12.16
CA ALA A 161 3.10 14.21 11.72
C ALA A 161 2.19 13.40 10.77
N PRO A 162 2.70 12.70 9.74
CA PRO A 162 1.88 11.83 8.92
C PRO A 162 1.27 10.64 9.68
N ILE A 163 1.98 10.10 10.70
CA ILE A 163 1.43 9.03 11.56
C ILE A 163 0.25 9.56 12.37
N VAL A 164 0.41 10.74 12.98
CA VAL A 164 -0.67 11.39 13.75
C VAL A 164 -1.85 11.75 12.85
N ALA A 165 -1.59 12.30 11.67
CA ALA A 165 -2.64 12.67 10.71
C ALA A 165 -3.42 11.46 10.19
N ARG A 166 -2.82 10.26 10.16
CA ARG A 166 -3.53 9.02 9.86
C ARG A 166 -4.65 8.74 10.87
N GLY A 167 -4.47 9.15 12.12
CA GLY A 167 -5.42 8.92 13.22
C GLY A 167 -5.47 7.46 13.69
N PRO A 168 -6.43 7.14 14.58
CA PRO A 168 -6.54 5.82 15.18
C PRO A 168 -6.83 4.73 14.15
N ALA A 169 -6.54 3.49 14.54
CA ALA A 169 -6.86 2.31 13.74
C ALA A 169 -8.35 2.25 13.43
N ARG A 170 -8.67 1.82 12.21
CA ARG A 170 -10.04 1.63 11.76
C ARG A 170 -10.23 0.18 11.35
N GLN A 171 -11.11 -0.48 12.04
CA GLN A 171 -11.56 -1.80 11.61
C GLN A 171 -12.50 -1.65 10.41
N PRO A 172 -12.50 -2.61 9.47
CA PRO A 172 -13.53 -2.66 8.44
C PRO A 172 -14.90 -2.65 9.12
N PRO A 173 -15.91 -1.98 8.52
CA PRO A 173 -17.26 -2.05 9.06
C PRO A 173 -17.67 -3.52 9.14
N LEU A 174 -18.11 -3.94 10.33
CA LEU A 174 -18.70 -5.25 10.50
C LEU A 174 -19.80 -5.41 9.45
N PRO A 175 -19.89 -6.57 8.78
CA PRO A 175 -20.99 -6.83 7.87
C PRO A 175 -22.28 -6.60 8.63
N MET A 176 -23.08 -5.63 8.20
CA MET A 176 -24.43 -5.52 8.73
C MET A 176 -25.11 -6.88 8.46
N PRO A 177 -25.71 -7.49 9.48
CA PRO A 177 -26.56 -8.64 9.23
C PRO A 177 -27.52 -8.25 8.11
N PRO A 178 -27.74 -9.09 7.11
CA PRO A 178 -28.66 -8.77 6.05
C PRO A 178 -29.96 -8.38 6.73
N THR A 179 -30.33 -7.09 6.61
CA THR A 179 -31.70 -6.70 6.90
C THR A 179 -32.52 -7.60 6.00
N ALA A 180 -33.19 -8.57 6.59
CA ALA A 180 -34.08 -9.43 5.86
C ALA A 180 -35.21 -8.54 5.34
N THR A 181 -34.97 -7.82 4.26
CA THR A 181 -36.05 -7.42 3.40
C THR A 181 -36.62 -8.72 2.91
N VAL A 182 -37.63 -9.16 3.61
CA VAL A 182 -38.55 -10.17 3.11
C VAL A 182 -39.08 -9.55 1.81
N ILE A 183 -38.39 -9.82 0.73
CA ILE A 183 -38.99 -9.65 -0.58
C ILE A 183 -39.96 -10.83 -0.60
N ASP A 184 -41.20 -10.51 -0.31
CA ASP A 184 -42.35 -11.42 -0.45
C ASP A 184 -42.49 -11.66 -1.96
N GLY A 185 -41.50 -12.34 -2.51
CA GLY A 185 -41.49 -12.81 -3.88
C GLY A 185 -42.38 -14.03 -3.88
N GLY A 186 -43.63 -13.82 -4.28
CA GLY A 186 -44.48 -14.93 -4.68
C GLY A 186 -43.65 -15.92 -5.50
N THR A 187 -43.48 -17.09 -4.98
CA THR A 187 -42.73 -18.19 -5.57
C THR A 187 -43.42 -18.70 -6.83
N SER A 188 -43.33 -17.94 -7.88
CA SER A 188 -43.25 -18.53 -9.22
C SER A 188 -41.84 -19.09 -9.35
N ALA A 189 -41.72 -20.38 -9.19
CA ALA A 189 -40.51 -21.10 -9.58
C ALA A 189 -40.24 -20.75 -11.08
N SER A 190 -39.50 -19.68 -11.31
CA SER A 190 -39.05 -19.33 -12.64
C SER A 190 -38.07 -20.44 -13.03
N ASP A 191 -38.34 -21.12 -14.11
CA ASP A 191 -37.45 -22.10 -14.74
C ASP A 191 -36.20 -21.43 -15.36
N SER A 192 -35.90 -20.23 -14.85
CA SER A 192 -34.80 -19.39 -15.32
C SER A 192 -33.49 -19.88 -14.72
N HIS A 193 -32.60 -20.31 -15.58
CA HIS A 193 -31.23 -20.71 -15.21
C HIS A 193 -30.26 -19.57 -15.51
N ILE A 194 -29.51 -19.14 -14.48
CA ILE A 194 -28.42 -18.18 -14.62
C ILE A 194 -27.11 -18.96 -14.61
N ARG A 195 -26.30 -18.78 -15.64
CA ARG A 195 -24.93 -19.31 -15.71
C ARG A 195 -23.96 -18.15 -15.76
N MET A 196 -23.04 -18.09 -14.80
CA MET A 196 -21.99 -17.10 -14.73
C MET A 196 -20.66 -17.77 -15.06
N LEU A 197 -20.01 -17.33 -16.14
CA LEU A 197 -18.70 -17.81 -16.55
C LEU A 197 -17.69 -16.69 -16.34
N MET A 198 -16.69 -16.94 -15.52
CA MET A 198 -15.64 -15.97 -15.19
C MET A 198 -14.30 -16.47 -15.72
N PHE A 199 -13.63 -15.64 -16.52
CA PHE A 199 -12.34 -15.96 -17.11
C PHE A 199 -11.30 -14.98 -16.57
N ASP A 200 -10.29 -15.50 -15.87
CA ASP A 200 -9.15 -14.71 -15.43
C ASP A 200 -8.20 -14.44 -16.61
N GLY A 201 -7.66 -13.22 -16.67
CA GLY A 201 -6.72 -12.81 -17.72
C GLY A 201 -7.29 -12.72 -19.14
N ALA A 202 -8.61 -12.88 -19.34
CA ALA A 202 -9.23 -12.80 -20.64
C ALA A 202 -9.39 -11.33 -21.09
N SER A 203 -8.72 -10.96 -22.18
CA SER A 203 -8.87 -9.64 -22.80
C SER A 203 -10.06 -9.61 -23.74
N LEU A 204 -10.96 -8.65 -23.55
CA LEU A 204 -12.10 -8.45 -24.45
C LEU A 204 -11.65 -8.16 -25.89
N GLU A 205 -10.55 -7.42 -26.07
CA GLU A 205 -9.99 -7.13 -27.40
C GLU A 205 -9.55 -8.40 -28.13
N VAL A 206 -8.87 -9.32 -27.43
CA VAL A 206 -8.46 -10.62 -27.99
C VAL A 206 -9.68 -11.50 -28.28
N ILE A 207 -10.71 -11.46 -27.45
CA ILE A 207 -11.96 -12.19 -27.68
C ILE A 207 -12.65 -11.66 -28.93
N LEU A 208 -12.86 -10.34 -29.02
CA LEU A 208 -13.54 -9.73 -30.17
C LEU A 208 -12.79 -9.95 -31.49
N SER A 209 -11.47 -9.84 -31.50
CA SER A 209 -10.65 -10.14 -32.69
C SER A 209 -10.75 -11.60 -33.09
N SER A 210 -10.80 -12.51 -32.12
CA SER A 210 -10.97 -13.96 -32.39
C SER A 210 -12.38 -14.32 -32.85
N VAL A 211 -13.40 -13.61 -32.39
CA VAL A 211 -14.77 -13.70 -32.85
C VAL A 211 -14.85 -13.23 -34.32
N ALA A 212 -14.29 -12.09 -34.65
CA ALA A 212 -14.24 -11.55 -36.01
C ALA A 212 -13.50 -12.48 -36.97
N ALA A 213 -12.47 -13.17 -36.47
CA ALA A 213 -11.75 -14.19 -37.26
C ALA A 213 -12.48 -15.55 -37.36
N GLY A 214 -13.70 -15.68 -36.80
CA GLY A 214 -14.49 -16.92 -36.83
C GLY A 214 -13.97 -18.02 -35.88
N ARG A 215 -12.98 -17.75 -35.04
CA ARG A 215 -12.36 -18.76 -34.16
C ARG A 215 -13.18 -19.07 -32.92
N LEU A 216 -14.12 -18.21 -32.54
CA LEU A 216 -14.95 -18.32 -31.33
C LEU A 216 -16.46 -18.26 -31.70
N PRO A 217 -17.02 -19.23 -32.43
CA PRO A 217 -18.40 -19.15 -32.96
C PRO A 217 -19.47 -19.17 -31.84
N ASN A 218 -19.19 -19.81 -30.71
CA ASN A 218 -20.12 -19.86 -29.59
C ASN A 218 -20.17 -18.52 -28.84
N ILE A 219 -19.02 -17.87 -28.67
CA ILE A 219 -18.97 -16.53 -28.07
C ILE A 219 -19.56 -15.49 -29.00
N ALA A 220 -19.33 -15.61 -30.33
CA ALA A 220 -19.99 -14.79 -31.35
C ALA A 220 -21.52 -14.83 -31.17
N ARG A 221 -22.08 -16.01 -31.03
CA ARG A 221 -23.54 -16.18 -30.83
C ARG A 221 -24.06 -15.55 -29.55
N ILE A 222 -23.26 -15.58 -28.47
CA ILE A 222 -23.61 -14.91 -27.19
C ILE A 222 -23.59 -13.39 -27.38
N ILE A 223 -22.57 -12.87 -28.06
CA ILE A 223 -22.43 -11.42 -28.33
C ILE A 223 -23.57 -10.93 -29.23
N ASP A 224 -23.90 -11.68 -30.30
CA ASP A 224 -24.96 -11.31 -31.27
C ASP A 224 -26.36 -11.29 -30.63
N LYS A 225 -26.62 -12.16 -29.66
CA LYS A 225 -27.92 -12.27 -28.98
C LYS A 225 -28.00 -11.53 -27.67
N GLY A 226 -26.87 -11.07 -27.15
CA GLY A 226 -26.75 -10.43 -25.85
C GLY A 226 -26.32 -8.97 -25.92
N SER A 227 -25.72 -8.50 -24.84
CA SER A 227 -25.14 -7.16 -24.75
C SER A 227 -23.70 -7.23 -24.25
N VAL A 228 -22.84 -6.38 -24.80
CA VAL A 228 -21.46 -6.22 -24.34
C VAL A 228 -21.35 -4.94 -23.52
N LEU A 229 -20.86 -5.08 -22.29
CA LEU A 229 -20.65 -3.95 -21.38
C LEU A 229 -19.18 -3.87 -20.98
N HIS A 230 -18.62 -2.67 -21.01
CA HIS A 230 -17.30 -2.40 -20.50
C HIS A 230 -17.41 -2.03 -19.02
N LEU A 231 -16.83 -2.85 -18.15
CA LEU A 231 -16.80 -2.61 -16.72
C LEU A 231 -15.45 -2.05 -16.31
N ALA A 232 -15.44 -1.05 -15.43
CA ALA A 232 -14.22 -0.59 -14.77
C ALA A 232 -13.76 -1.66 -13.77
N THR A 233 -12.46 -1.91 -13.75
CA THR A 233 -11.86 -2.79 -12.75
C THR A 233 -11.40 -2.01 -11.53
N LEU A 234 -11.13 -2.71 -10.43
CA LEU A 234 -10.56 -2.14 -9.21
C LEU A 234 -9.08 -1.82 -9.38
N ARG A 235 -8.59 -0.84 -8.65
CA ARG A 235 -7.16 -0.49 -8.59
C ARG A 235 -6.62 -0.69 -7.16
N PRO A 236 -5.52 -1.45 -6.97
CA PRO A 236 -4.78 -2.22 -7.98
C PRO A 236 -5.59 -3.40 -8.50
N THR A 237 -5.38 -3.75 -9.78
CA THR A 237 -6.06 -4.90 -10.38
C THR A 237 -5.37 -6.17 -9.91
N GLN A 238 -5.99 -6.85 -8.95
CA GLN A 238 -5.59 -8.15 -8.43
C GLN A 238 -6.78 -9.10 -8.49
N ALA A 239 -6.55 -10.37 -8.75
CA ALA A 239 -7.61 -11.36 -8.97
C ALA A 239 -8.55 -11.46 -7.74
N GLU A 240 -8.01 -11.68 -6.55
CA GLU A 240 -8.78 -11.96 -5.35
C GLU A 240 -9.71 -10.82 -4.93
N PRO A 241 -9.26 -9.54 -4.86
CA PRO A 241 -10.18 -8.42 -4.59
C PRO A 241 -11.27 -8.25 -5.65
N VAL A 242 -10.93 -8.47 -6.93
CA VAL A 242 -11.90 -8.37 -8.03
C VAL A 242 -12.94 -9.47 -7.95
N TRP A 243 -12.51 -10.74 -7.84
CA TRP A 243 -13.40 -11.88 -7.73
C TRP A 243 -14.29 -11.81 -6.49
N SER A 244 -13.71 -11.48 -5.34
CA SER A 244 -14.47 -11.32 -4.08
C SER A 244 -15.50 -10.18 -4.18
N SER A 245 -15.17 -9.10 -4.90
CA SER A 245 -16.12 -8.01 -5.13
C SER A 245 -17.26 -8.42 -6.05
N ILE A 246 -16.98 -9.21 -7.10
CA ILE A 246 -18.00 -9.75 -8.00
C ILE A 246 -18.92 -10.71 -7.22
N ALA A 247 -18.33 -11.61 -6.43
CA ALA A 247 -19.09 -12.61 -5.68
C ALA A 247 -20.01 -11.99 -4.61
N THR A 248 -19.58 -10.90 -3.99
CA THR A 248 -20.30 -10.29 -2.85
C THR A 248 -21.10 -9.04 -3.22
N GLY A 249 -20.86 -8.45 -4.38
CA GLY A 249 -21.40 -7.14 -4.76
C GLY A 249 -20.89 -6.00 -3.87
N ARG A 250 -19.75 -6.20 -3.18
CA ARG A 250 -19.17 -5.22 -2.24
C ARG A 250 -17.71 -4.94 -2.58
N TYR A 251 -17.30 -3.69 -2.35
CA TYR A 251 -15.89 -3.30 -2.50
C TYR A 251 -14.98 -4.01 -1.49
N PRO A 252 -13.68 -4.16 -1.79
CA PRO A 252 -12.68 -4.83 -0.94
C PRO A 252 -12.65 -4.33 0.50
N MET A 253 -12.86 -3.02 0.71
CA MET A 253 -12.94 -2.43 2.04
C MET A 253 -14.09 -2.96 2.90
N SER A 254 -15.17 -3.43 2.26
CA SER A 254 -16.38 -3.93 2.93
C SER A 254 -16.49 -5.46 2.91
N ASN A 255 -15.85 -6.13 1.94
CA ASN A 255 -15.84 -7.59 1.89
C ASN A 255 -14.63 -8.21 2.61
N GLY A 256 -13.61 -7.41 2.99
CA GLY A 256 -12.44 -7.84 3.76
C GLY A 256 -11.25 -8.30 2.92
N VAL A 257 -11.41 -8.59 1.64
CA VAL A 257 -10.38 -9.11 0.75
C VAL A 257 -9.76 -7.96 -0.05
N ARG A 258 -8.61 -7.44 0.39
CA ARG A 258 -7.91 -6.33 -0.25
C ARG A 258 -6.70 -6.75 -1.06
N SER A 259 -6.21 -7.97 -0.84
CA SER A 259 -5.06 -8.58 -1.52
C SER A 259 -5.21 -10.09 -1.52
N ALA A 260 -4.40 -10.80 -2.29
CA ALA A 260 -4.31 -12.26 -2.28
C ALA A 260 -3.76 -12.81 -0.96
N VAL A 261 -2.88 -12.04 -0.33
CA VAL A 261 -2.04 -12.49 0.77
C VAL A 261 -2.05 -11.47 1.90
N VAL A 262 -2.07 -11.96 3.12
CA VAL A 262 -1.81 -11.18 4.33
C VAL A 262 -0.41 -11.50 4.82
N TYR A 263 0.38 -10.48 5.03
CA TYR A 263 1.71 -10.61 5.64
C TYR A 263 1.63 -10.34 7.14
N ARG A 264 2.39 -11.08 7.94
CA ARG A 264 2.49 -10.85 9.38
C ARG A 264 3.90 -10.48 9.77
N VAL A 265 4.04 -9.41 10.53
CA VAL A 265 5.31 -8.97 11.10
C VAL A 265 5.60 -9.78 12.36
N LEU A 266 6.66 -10.58 12.35
CA LEU A 266 7.05 -11.43 13.48
C LEU A 266 5.85 -12.22 14.05
N ASP A 267 5.02 -12.76 13.17
CA ASP A 267 3.79 -13.51 13.45
C ASP A 267 2.71 -12.74 14.24
N GLY A 268 2.83 -11.41 14.31
CA GLY A 268 1.92 -10.53 15.01
C GLY A 268 1.03 -9.71 14.06
N THR A 269 1.40 -8.46 13.84
CA THR A 269 0.59 -7.46 13.12
C THR A 269 0.31 -7.85 11.67
N PRO A 270 -0.96 -7.97 11.24
CA PRO A 270 -1.31 -8.28 9.87
C PRO A 270 -1.18 -7.04 8.97
N ILE A 271 -0.52 -7.20 7.84
CA ILE A 271 -0.40 -6.22 6.76
C ILE A 271 -1.11 -6.78 5.53
N GLN A 272 -2.20 -6.16 5.10
CA GLN A 272 -2.95 -6.59 3.92
C GLN A 272 -2.41 -5.98 2.62
N LEU A 273 -2.01 -4.71 2.65
CA LEU A 273 -1.50 -4.01 1.48
C LEU A 273 -0.02 -3.69 1.67
N LEU A 274 0.82 -4.35 0.90
CA LEU A 274 2.26 -4.13 0.86
C LEU A 274 2.68 -3.97 -0.60
N PRO A 275 3.04 -2.74 -1.03
CA PRO A 275 3.41 -2.48 -2.42
C PRO A 275 4.67 -3.23 -2.86
N ASP A 276 4.79 -3.53 -4.15
CA ASP A 276 5.90 -4.30 -4.72
C ASP A 276 7.27 -3.65 -4.48
N TYR A 277 7.33 -2.32 -4.45
CA TYR A 277 8.57 -1.59 -4.13
C TYR A 277 9.09 -1.82 -2.70
N CYS A 278 8.30 -2.45 -1.84
CA CYS A 278 8.74 -2.92 -0.52
C CYS A 278 9.52 -4.24 -0.58
N PHE A 279 9.82 -4.78 -1.77
CA PHE A 279 10.57 -6.03 -1.93
C PHE A 279 10.06 -7.15 -1.01
N THR A 280 8.75 -7.34 -0.99
CA THR A 280 8.04 -8.23 -0.06
C THR A 280 8.60 -9.63 -0.02
N GLN A 281 8.94 -10.20 -1.21
CA GLN A 281 9.53 -11.51 -1.32
C GLN A 281 10.86 -11.63 -0.56
N ALA A 282 11.69 -10.59 -0.58
CA ALA A 282 12.93 -10.57 0.19
C ALA A 282 12.66 -10.56 1.71
N LEU A 283 11.67 -9.77 2.16
CA LEU A 283 11.29 -9.74 3.58
C LEU A 283 10.79 -11.11 4.07
N VAL A 284 10.04 -11.83 3.25
CA VAL A 284 9.57 -13.19 3.54
C VAL A 284 10.77 -14.17 3.56
N THR A 285 11.63 -14.13 2.54
CA THR A 285 12.79 -15.02 2.43
C THR A 285 13.75 -14.84 3.61
N PHE A 286 13.95 -13.62 4.10
CA PHE A 286 14.79 -13.34 5.26
C PHE A 286 14.08 -13.52 6.61
N GLY A 287 12.81 -13.96 6.62
CA GLY A 287 12.07 -14.24 7.85
C GLY A 287 11.58 -13.00 8.61
N PHE A 288 11.58 -11.81 8.00
CA PHE A 288 11.00 -10.60 8.59
C PHE A 288 9.47 -10.59 8.54
N LEU A 289 8.91 -11.26 7.53
CA LEU A 289 7.47 -11.43 7.33
C LEU A 289 7.14 -12.89 7.13
N SER A 290 6.02 -13.33 7.67
CA SER A 290 5.36 -14.57 7.26
C SER A 290 4.21 -14.26 6.32
N GLU A 291 3.96 -15.16 5.37
CA GLU A 291 2.94 -15.04 4.33
C GLU A 291 1.78 -15.98 4.66
N GLN A 292 0.56 -15.45 4.64
CA GLN A 292 -0.66 -16.21 4.82
C GLN A 292 -1.62 -15.91 3.67
N GLN A 293 -1.98 -16.93 2.90
CA GLN A 293 -2.99 -16.79 1.86
C GLN A 293 -4.35 -16.52 2.48
N GLN A 294 -5.13 -15.65 1.84
CA GLN A 294 -6.51 -15.42 2.24
C GLN A 294 -7.39 -16.61 1.86
N THR A 295 -8.36 -16.88 2.70
CA THR A 295 -9.31 -17.98 2.54
C THR A 295 -10.73 -17.45 2.53
N ALA A 296 -11.69 -18.31 2.20
CA ALA A 296 -13.11 -17.97 2.26
C ALA A 296 -13.56 -17.55 3.69
N ALA A 297 -12.84 -17.94 4.74
CA ALA A 297 -13.10 -17.53 6.12
C ALA A 297 -12.80 -16.06 6.39
N ASP A 298 -11.93 -15.44 5.58
CA ASP A 298 -11.55 -14.03 5.70
C ASP A 298 -12.59 -13.09 5.06
N LEU A 299 -13.56 -13.67 4.34
CA LEU A 299 -14.60 -12.93 3.64
C LEU A 299 -15.65 -12.42 4.64
N LEU A 300 -15.73 -11.10 4.79
CA LEU A 300 -16.66 -10.44 5.70
C LEU A 300 -18.08 -10.27 5.13
N ALA A 301 -18.28 -10.53 3.85
CA ALA A 301 -19.54 -10.40 3.15
C ALA A 301 -19.96 -11.74 2.54
N ARG A 302 -21.25 -12.03 2.55
CA ARG A 302 -21.77 -13.28 2.00
C ARG A 302 -21.76 -13.26 0.48
N PRO A 303 -21.19 -14.27 -0.20
CA PRO A 303 -21.25 -14.42 -1.64
C PRO A 303 -22.70 -14.65 -2.11
N ILE A 304 -22.97 -14.29 -3.36
CA ILE A 304 -24.30 -14.38 -3.96
C ILE A 304 -24.86 -15.80 -3.93
N TRP A 305 -24.04 -16.82 -4.13
CA TRP A 305 -24.48 -18.22 -4.11
C TRP A 305 -24.96 -18.68 -2.73
N ASN A 306 -24.37 -18.19 -1.64
CA ASN A 306 -24.86 -18.47 -0.29
C ASN A 306 -26.21 -17.81 -0.06
N ILE A 307 -26.39 -16.58 -0.55
CA ILE A 307 -27.66 -15.84 -0.44
C ILE A 307 -28.76 -16.56 -1.22
N LEU A 308 -28.47 -17.05 -2.43
CA LEU A 308 -29.42 -17.78 -3.27
C LEU A 308 -29.75 -19.14 -2.66
N SER A 309 -28.75 -19.86 -2.16
CA SER A 309 -28.96 -21.16 -1.51
C SER A 309 -29.88 -21.05 -0.28
N ASP A 310 -29.70 -20.02 0.56
CA ASP A 310 -30.56 -19.76 1.72
C ASP A 310 -32.01 -19.46 1.33
N ARG A 311 -32.21 -19.03 0.09
CA ARG A 311 -33.57 -18.79 -0.47
C ARG A 311 -34.13 -19.98 -1.23
N GLY A 312 -33.51 -21.16 -1.11
CA GLY A 312 -33.96 -22.40 -1.73
C GLY A 312 -33.58 -22.57 -3.20
N ALA A 313 -32.79 -21.67 -3.77
CA ALA A 313 -32.28 -21.87 -5.13
C ALA A 313 -31.18 -22.94 -5.16
N SER A 314 -31.22 -23.82 -6.16
CA SER A 314 -30.14 -24.78 -6.40
C SER A 314 -28.94 -24.05 -7.01
N VAL A 315 -27.80 -24.10 -6.34
CA VAL A 315 -26.59 -23.39 -6.75
C VAL A 315 -25.42 -24.36 -6.84
N GLY A 316 -24.64 -24.27 -7.94
CA GLY A 316 -23.37 -24.96 -8.09
C GLY A 316 -22.24 -23.95 -8.35
N VAL A 317 -21.12 -24.10 -7.64
CA VAL A 317 -19.92 -23.26 -7.79
C VAL A 317 -18.74 -24.16 -8.06
N ILE A 318 -17.95 -23.85 -9.07
CA ILE A 318 -16.78 -24.64 -9.46
C ILE A 318 -15.59 -23.69 -9.65
N GLY A 319 -14.44 -24.06 -9.07
CA GLY A 319 -13.19 -23.33 -9.24
C GLY A 319 -13.07 -22.01 -8.47
N TRP A 320 -13.84 -21.89 -7.39
CA TRP A 320 -13.81 -20.69 -6.52
C TRP A 320 -12.92 -20.92 -5.30
#